data_a85e109f9016eb098f0ffb5bee519051
#
_entry.id   a85e109f9016eb098f0ffb5bee519051
#
_cell.length_a   1.000
_cell.length_b   1.000
_cell.length_c   1.000
_cell.angle_alpha   90.00
_cell.angle_beta   90.00
_cell.angle_gamma   90.00
#
_symmetry.space_group_name_H-M   'P 1'
#
loop_
_entity.id
_entity.type
_entity.pdbx_description
1 polymer ?
#
loop_
_entity_poly.entity_id
_entity_poly.type
_entity_poly.pdbx_seq_one_letter_code
_entity_poly.pdbx_strand_id
1 'polypeptide(L)'
;LTDSLKESSAEPATEDEIANTVKVMGGEDWELWINQLSEAGVLAEGCRTVAYSYIGPELSHAIYRDGSIGQAKKHLEATALNLNKKLSSELNGGAWVSVNKGLVTRSSAVIPIISLYLSILFKVMKAKGNHEGCIEQMERLFAERLYTGENSAAGVVPVDSENLIRVDDWEMQDDIQAEVDKIMPTVTNENIKELCDLDGYKHDFYATNGFDVEG
;
A
#
# COMPACT_ATOMS: atom_id res chain seq x y z
N LEU A 1 -2.15 -7.55 -19.76
CA LEU A 1 -2.50 -6.12 -19.76
C LEU A 1 -2.98 -5.72 -21.15
N THR A 2 -4.23 -5.27 -21.27
CA THR A 2 -4.82 -4.80 -22.53
C THR A 2 -4.91 -3.28 -22.49
N ASP A 3 -4.54 -2.62 -23.59
CA ASP A 3 -4.63 -1.15 -23.71
C ASP A 3 -6.08 -0.72 -24.06
N SER A 4 -7.04 -1.26 -23.31
CA SER A 4 -8.45 -0.97 -23.53
C SER A 4 -9.24 -1.04 -22.24
N LEU A 5 -10.23 -0.16 -22.13
CA LEU A 5 -11.19 -0.18 -21.04
C LEU A 5 -12.13 -1.38 -21.18
N LYS A 6 -12.48 -1.99 -20.07
CA LYS A 6 -13.51 -3.01 -19.95
C LYS A 6 -14.45 -2.61 -18.83
N GLU A 7 -15.74 -2.75 -19.08
CA GLU A 7 -16.73 -2.66 -18.02
C GLU A 7 -16.64 -3.89 -17.13
N SER A 8 -16.73 -3.67 -15.83
CA SER A 8 -16.77 -4.71 -14.82
C SER A 8 -17.79 -4.35 -13.76
N SER A 9 -18.45 -5.34 -13.20
CA SER A 9 -19.31 -5.19 -12.03
C SER A 9 -18.76 -6.02 -10.89
N ALA A 10 -18.91 -5.51 -9.67
CA ALA A 10 -18.60 -6.23 -8.45
C ALA A 10 -19.86 -6.24 -7.57
N GLU A 11 -20.26 -7.43 -7.14
CA GLU A 11 -21.33 -7.59 -6.18
C GLU A 11 -20.80 -7.47 -4.75
N PRO A 12 -21.63 -7.06 -3.78
CA PRO A 12 -21.26 -7.07 -2.38
C PRO A 12 -20.84 -8.48 -1.94
N ALA A 13 -19.74 -8.56 -1.20
CA ALA A 13 -19.26 -9.82 -0.66
C ALA A 13 -20.19 -10.36 0.43
N THR A 14 -20.33 -11.67 0.48
CA THR A 14 -21.04 -12.36 1.57
C THR A 14 -20.23 -12.28 2.87
N GLU A 15 -20.89 -12.56 4.01
CA GLU A 15 -20.21 -12.61 5.32
C GLU A 15 -19.08 -13.64 5.36
N ASP A 16 -19.27 -14.80 4.72
CA ASP A 16 -18.21 -15.83 4.63
C ASP A 16 -17.02 -15.38 3.79
N GLU A 17 -17.25 -14.68 2.68
CA GLU A 17 -16.16 -14.14 1.86
C GLU A 17 -15.39 -13.03 2.59
N ILE A 18 -16.10 -12.19 3.35
CA ILE A 18 -15.46 -11.18 4.22
C ILE A 18 -14.61 -11.88 5.30
N ALA A 19 -15.18 -12.85 6.01
CA ALA A 19 -14.47 -13.59 7.06
C ALA A 19 -13.22 -14.29 6.52
N ASN A 20 -13.32 -14.95 5.36
CA ASN A 20 -12.20 -15.59 4.71
C ASN A 20 -11.13 -14.58 4.25
N THR A 21 -11.55 -13.41 3.74
CA THR A 21 -10.62 -12.34 3.36
C THR A 21 -9.88 -11.80 4.57
N VAL A 22 -10.58 -11.56 5.68
CA VAL A 22 -9.95 -11.14 6.95
C VAL A 22 -8.97 -12.18 7.46
N LYS A 23 -9.31 -13.45 7.38
CA LYS A 23 -8.43 -14.54 7.83
C LYS A 23 -7.12 -14.61 7.04
N VAL A 24 -7.18 -14.40 5.72
CA VAL A 24 -6.00 -14.51 4.84
C VAL A 24 -5.21 -13.20 4.77
N MET A 25 -5.88 -12.05 4.75
CA MET A 25 -5.29 -10.74 4.48
C MET A 25 -5.27 -9.80 5.69
N GLY A 26 -5.82 -10.24 6.81
CA GLY A 26 -5.78 -9.51 8.08
C GLY A 26 -4.47 -9.72 8.84
N GLY A 27 -4.49 -9.46 10.14
CA GLY A 27 -3.30 -9.48 10.97
C GLY A 27 -3.01 -10.80 11.70
N GLU A 28 -3.87 -11.85 11.55
CA GLU A 28 -3.76 -13.09 12.32
C GLU A 28 -2.40 -13.77 12.14
N ASP A 29 -1.96 -13.94 10.90
CA ASP A 29 -0.69 -14.60 10.60
C ASP A 29 0.51 -13.78 11.11
N TRP A 30 0.46 -12.47 10.98
CA TRP A 30 1.47 -11.56 11.55
C TRP A 30 1.56 -11.69 13.07
N GLU A 31 0.42 -11.72 13.75
CA GLU A 31 0.37 -11.89 15.20
C GLU A 31 0.93 -13.24 15.63
N LEU A 32 0.57 -14.32 14.94
CA LEU A 32 1.11 -15.66 15.18
C LEU A 32 2.63 -15.70 15.03
N TRP A 33 3.19 -15.12 13.96
CA TRP A 33 4.63 -15.05 13.75
C TRP A 33 5.34 -14.31 14.88
N ILE A 34 4.87 -13.11 15.23
CA ILE A 34 5.53 -12.32 16.29
C ILE A 34 5.43 -13.02 17.65
N ASN A 35 4.31 -13.65 17.96
CA ASN A 35 4.16 -14.39 19.20
C ASN A 35 5.14 -15.58 19.27
N GLN A 36 5.22 -16.39 18.22
CA GLN A 36 6.13 -17.53 18.17
C GLN A 36 7.61 -17.13 18.25
N LEU A 37 7.99 -16.07 17.56
CA LEU A 37 9.37 -15.54 17.60
C LEU A 37 9.70 -14.95 18.99
N SER A 38 8.74 -14.29 19.63
CA SER A 38 8.90 -13.77 20.99
C SER A 38 9.07 -14.90 22.01
N GLU A 39 8.21 -15.94 21.94
CA GLU A 39 8.29 -17.11 22.80
C GLU A 39 9.60 -17.89 22.62
N ALA A 40 10.12 -17.93 21.41
CA ALA A 40 11.42 -18.55 21.10
C ALA A 40 12.62 -17.70 21.58
N GLY A 41 12.40 -16.45 22.03
CA GLY A 41 13.45 -15.55 22.49
C GLY A 41 14.44 -15.11 21.39
N VAL A 42 13.97 -15.06 20.12
CA VAL A 42 14.84 -14.72 18.98
C VAL A 42 14.65 -13.30 18.46
N LEU A 43 13.70 -12.55 19.02
CA LEU A 43 13.54 -11.14 18.70
C LEU A 43 14.58 -10.30 19.45
N ALA A 44 15.26 -9.42 18.73
CA ALA A 44 16.21 -8.48 19.31
C ALA A 44 15.49 -7.34 20.04
N GLU A 45 16.15 -6.76 21.03
CA GLU A 45 15.72 -5.50 21.63
C GLU A 45 15.64 -4.40 20.56
N GLY A 46 14.59 -3.58 20.62
CA GLY A 46 14.34 -2.55 19.64
C GLY A 46 13.83 -3.08 18.28
N CYS A 47 13.43 -4.35 18.19
CA CYS A 47 12.97 -4.92 16.92
C CYS A 47 11.75 -4.16 16.40
N ARG A 48 11.72 -3.95 15.07
CA ARG A 48 10.64 -3.26 14.38
C ARG A 48 10.04 -4.17 13.32
N THR A 49 8.71 -4.25 13.30
CA THR A 49 7.99 -5.02 12.30
C THR A 49 6.92 -4.16 11.64
N VAL A 50 6.74 -4.33 10.33
CA VAL A 50 5.84 -3.51 9.54
C VAL A 50 5.02 -4.39 8.61
N ALA A 51 3.72 -4.14 8.58
CA ALA A 51 2.84 -4.68 7.56
C ALA A 51 2.51 -3.62 6.52
N TYR A 52 2.55 -3.98 5.23
CA TYR A 52 2.21 -3.07 4.14
C TYR A 52 0.71 -3.01 3.90
N SER A 53 0.22 -1.82 3.68
CA SER A 53 -1.19 -1.57 3.38
C SER A 53 -1.32 -0.52 2.28
N TYR A 54 -2.54 -0.37 1.81
CA TYR A 54 -2.97 0.69 0.92
C TYR A 54 -4.38 1.13 1.34
N ILE A 55 -4.65 2.42 1.31
CA ILE A 55 -5.97 2.99 1.56
C ILE A 55 -6.54 3.55 0.25
N GLY A 56 -5.77 4.40 -0.43
CA GLY A 56 -6.13 5.05 -1.67
C GLY A 56 -7.12 6.21 -1.49
N PRO A 57 -7.45 6.90 -2.59
CA PRO A 57 -8.38 8.02 -2.60
C PRO A 57 -9.84 7.54 -2.52
N GLU A 58 -10.72 8.47 -2.17
CA GLU A 58 -12.16 8.23 -2.00
C GLU A 58 -12.80 7.55 -3.21
N LEU A 59 -12.37 7.89 -4.42
CA LEU A 59 -12.86 7.28 -5.67
C LEU A 59 -12.72 5.74 -5.70
N SER A 60 -11.76 5.16 -4.97
CA SER A 60 -11.52 3.72 -4.89
C SER A 60 -12.20 3.05 -3.68
N HIS A 61 -12.71 3.82 -2.72
CA HIS A 61 -13.17 3.30 -1.43
C HIS A 61 -14.29 2.28 -1.56
N ALA A 62 -15.27 2.50 -2.44
CA ALA A 62 -16.39 1.58 -2.62
C ALA A 62 -15.96 0.14 -2.96
N ILE A 63 -14.83 -0.02 -3.68
CA ILE A 63 -14.29 -1.33 -4.07
C ILE A 63 -13.19 -1.79 -3.11
N TYR A 64 -12.44 -0.86 -2.55
CA TYR A 64 -11.24 -1.16 -1.76
C TYR A 64 -11.47 -0.98 -0.25
N ARG A 65 -11.54 0.26 0.25
CA ARG A 65 -11.61 0.55 1.70
C ARG A 65 -12.90 0.07 2.36
N ASP A 66 -14.01 0.10 1.65
CA ASP A 66 -15.33 -0.33 2.13
C ASP A 66 -15.67 -1.77 1.71
N GLY A 67 -14.85 -2.39 0.87
CA GLY A 67 -14.97 -3.79 0.46
C GLY A 67 -14.43 -4.80 1.48
N SER A 68 -14.43 -6.07 1.11
CA SER A 68 -13.92 -7.17 1.94
C SER A 68 -12.44 -6.99 2.30
N ILE A 69 -11.63 -6.49 1.36
CA ILE A 69 -10.21 -6.20 1.61
C ILE A 69 -10.03 -5.09 2.67
N GLY A 70 -10.91 -4.09 2.69
CA GLY A 70 -10.90 -3.04 3.70
C GLY A 70 -11.19 -3.56 5.11
N GLN A 71 -12.07 -4.55 5.27
CA GLN A 71 -12.29 -5.21 6.56
C GLN A 71 -11.01 -5.93 7.03
N ALA A 72 -10.31 -6.60 6.12
CA ALA A 72 -9.02 -7.22 6.43
C ALA A 72 -7.97 -6.18 6.83
N LYS A 73 -7.95 -5.01 6.18
CA LYS A 73 -7.04 -3.90 6.55
C LYS A 73 -7.34 -3.33 7.93
N LYS A 74 -8.61 -3.16 8.29
CA LYS A 74 -9.01 -2.76 9.65
C LYS A 74 -8.54 -3.77 10.71
N HIS A 75 -8.66 -5.07 10.41
CA HIS A 75 -8.14 -6.12 11.29
C HIS A 75 -6.60 -6.04 11.42
N LEU A 76 -5.89 -5.81 10.30
CA LEU A 76 -4.44 -5.63 10.28
C LEU A 76 -4.01 -4.41 11.13
N GLU A 77 -4.71 -3.29 11.01
CA GLU A 77 -4.49 -2.06 11.78
C GLU A 77 -4.68 -2.31 13.30
N ALA A 78 -5.75 -3.01 13.68
CA ALA A 78 -5.97 -3.39 15.07
C ALA A 78 -4.89 -4.34 15.61
N THR A 79 -4.44 -5.28 14.79
CA THR A 79 -3.33 -6.19 15.14
C THR A 79 -2.03 -5.41 15.35
N ALA A 80 -1.72 -4.43 14.48
CA ALA A 80 -0.55 -3.57 14.64
C ALA A 80 -0.53 -2.88 16.02
N LEU A 81 -1.66 -2.33 16.47
CA LEU A 81 -1.76 -1.67 17.77
C LEU A 81 -1.47 -2.64 18.93
N ASN A 82 -1.98 -3.87 18.86
CA ASN A 82 -1.74 -4.90 19.86
C ASN A 82 -0.26 -5.33 19.90
N LEU A 83 0.31 -5.60 18.74
CA LEU A 83 1.72 -5.96 18.58
C LEU A 83 2.65 -4.81 19.01
N ASN A 84 2.31 -3.57 18.64
CA ASN A 84 3.10 -2.40 19.04
C ASN A 84 3.14 -2.25 20.56
N LYS A 85 2.00 -2.42 21.24
CA LYS A 85 1.92 -2.40 22.72
C LYS A 85 2.76 -3.50 23.34
N LYS A 86 2.71 -4.72 22.79
CA LYS A 86 3.51 -5.85 23.27
C LYS A 86 5.01 -5.58 23.09
N LEU A 87 5.45 -5.31 21.86
CA LEU A 87 6.86 -5.14 21.54
C LEU A 87 7.48 -3.91 22.22
N SER A 88 6.75 -2.83 22.39
CA SER A 88 7.25 -1.65 23.12
C SER A 88 7.46 -1.94 24.60
N SER A 89 6.60 -2.74 25.22
CA SER A 89 6.72 -3.09 26.65
C SER A 89 7.77 -4.16 26.94
N GLU A 90 7.95 -5.12 26.04
CA GLU A 90 8.84 -6.28 26.23
C GLU A 90 10.27 -6.05 25.70
N LEU A 91 10.40 -5.31 24.59
CA LEU A 91 11.66 -5.25 23.83
C LEU A 91 12.06 -3.81 23.41
N ASN A 92 11.40 -2.77 23.90
CA ASN A 92 11.57 -1.40 23.39
C ASN A 92 11.43 -1.31 21.86
N GLY A 93 10.71 -2.25 21.27
CA GLY A 93 10.47 -2.39 19.84
C GLY A 93 9.15 -1.77 19.41
N GLY A 94 8.64 -2.18 18.23
CA GLY A 94 7.33 -1.71 17.79
C GLY A 94 6.82 -2.40 16.53
N ALA A 95 5.52 -2.21 16.30
CA ALA A 95 4.80 -2.75 15.14
C ALA A 95 3.89 -1.68 14.54
N TRP A 96 3.92 -1.55 13.23
CA TRP A 96 3.12 -0.54 12.51
C TRP A 96 2.57 -1.07 11.21
N VAL A 97 1.49 -0.45 10.74
CA VAL A 97 1.07 -0.56 9.36
C VAL A 97 1.66 0.61 8.59
N SER A 98 2.33 0.33 7.48
CA SER A 98 2.75 1.32 6.49
C SER A 98 1.69 1.42 5.41
N VAL A 99 1.04 2.58 5.31
CA VAL A 99 0.15 2.91 4.20
C VAL A 99 1.00 3.41 3.06
N ASN A 100 1.15 2.55 2.07
CA ASN A 100 1.98 2.82 0.91
C ASN A 100 1.19 3.58 -0.16
N LYS A 101 1.91 4.27 -1.03
CA LYS A 101 1.39 4.82 -2.28
C LYS A 101 0.85 3.69 -3.17
N GLY A 102 -0.06 4.00 -4.06
CA GLY A 102 -0.50 3.09 -5.12
C GLY A 102 0.69 2.60 -5.96
N LEU A 103 0.96 1.31 -5.89
CA LEU A 103 2.07 0.63 -6.56
C LEU A 103 1.55 -0.48 -7.46
N VAL A 104 2.26 -0.74 -8.55
CA VAL A 104 1.98 -1.89 -9.42
C VAL A 104 2.52 -3.14 -8.77
N THR A 105 1.62 -4.04 -8.42
CA THR A 105 1.94 -5.36 -7.87
C THR A 105 1.05 -6.41 -8.54
N ARG A 106 1.36 -7.69 -8.34
CA ARG A 106 0.47 -8.77 -8.81
C ARG A 106 -0.93 -8.66 -8.19
N SER A 107 -1.04 -8.22 -6.94
CA SER A 107 -2.32 -8.05 -6.24
C SER A 107 -3.09 -6.84 -6.77
N SER A 108 -2.45 -5.68 -6.97
CA SER A 108 -3.13 -4.48 -7.45
C SER A 108 -3.61 -4.60 -8.90
N ALA A 109 -2.92 -5.39 -9.73
CA ALA A 109 -3.23 -5.56 -11.14
C ALA A 109 -4.56 -6.28 -11.42
N VAL A 110 -5.13 -6.99 -10.44
CA VAL A 110 -6.38 -7.74 -10.58
C VAL A 110 -7.58 -7.04 -9.95
N ILE A 111 -7.35 -5.94 -9.23
CA ILE A 111 -8.43 -5.18 -8.59
C ILE A 111 -9.07 -4.25 -9.63
N PRO A 112 -10.39 -4.31 -9.83
CA PRO A 112 -11.10 -3.42 -10.75
C PRO A 112 -10.76 -1.95 -10.50
N ILE A 113 -10.72 -1.16 -11.58
CA ILE A 113 -10.42 0.28 -11.56
C ILE A 113 -8.99 0.67 -11.13
N ILE A 114 -8.33 -0.10 -10.27
CA ILE A 114 -7.01 0.26 -9.74
C ILE A 114 -5.96 0.38 -10.84
N SER A 115 -5.94 -0.51 -11.83
CA SER A 115 -4.97 -0.41 -12.94
C SER A 115 -5.14 0.87 -13.76
N LEU A 116 -6.38 1.31 -13.97
CA LEU A 116 -6.65 2.58 -14.65
C LEU A 116 -6.21 3.76 -13.78
N TYR A 117 -6.62 3.77 -12.51
CA TYR A 117 -6.22 4.78 -11.55
C TYR A 117 -4.69 4.94 -11.48
N LEU A 118 -3.95 3.82 -11.32
CA LEU A 118 -2.48 3.85 -11.25
C LEU A 118 -1.85 4.39 -12.54
N SER A 119 -2.38 4.04 -13.70
CA SER A 119 -1.86 4.53 -14.97
C SER A 119 -2.01 6.05 -15.13
N ILE A 120 -3.11 6.62 -14.62
CA ILE A 120 -3.32 8.07 -14.57
C ILE A 120 -2.42 8.72 -13.50
N LEU A 121 -2.41 8.15 -12.30
CA LEU A 121 -1.59 8.61 -11.17
C LEU A 121 -0.12 8.71 -11.57
N PHE A 122 0.43 7.68 -12.20
CA PHE A 122 1.83 7.67 -12.65
C PHE A 122 2.13 8.80 -13.61
N LYS A 123 1.23 9.04 -14.56
CA LYS A 123 1.39 10.14 -15.49
C LYS A 123 1.42 11.50 -14.79
N VAL A 124 0.48 11.71 -13.87
CA VAL A 124 0.38 12.96 -13.10
C VAL A 124 1.62 13.15 -12.22
N MET A 125 1.99 12.13 -11.44
CA MET A 125 3.12 12.20 -10.52
C MET A 125 4.46 12.33 -11.24
N LYS A 126 4.67 11.63 -12.37
CA LYS A 126 5.88 11.80 -13.21
C LYS A 126 5.99 13.20 -13.79
N ALA A 127 4.88 13.79 -14.23
CA ALA A 127 4.86 15.16 -14.72
C ALA A 127 5.22 16.19 -13.62
N LYS A 128 4.95 15.88 -12.36
CA LYS A 128 5.29 16.72 -11.20
C LYS A 128 6.64 16.37 -10.54
N GLY A 129 7.29 15.30 -10.98
CA GLY A 129 8.61 14.88 -10.49
C GLY A 129 8.61 14.24 -9.10
N ASN A 130 7.47 13.71 -8.65
CA ASN A 130 7.32 13.06 -7.35
C ASN A 130 6.80 11.61 -7.44
N HIS A 131 7.02 10.95 -8.58
CA HIS A 131 6.70 9.53 -8.74
C HIS A 131 7.75 8.66 -8.06
N GLU A 132 7.28 7.62 -7.37
CA GLU A 132 8.08 6.58 -6.75
C GLU A 132 7.59 5.20 -7.21
N GLY A 133 8.51 4.30 -7.50
CA GLY A 133 8.26 2.87 -7.64
C GLY A 133 8.37 2.14 -6.30
N CYS A 134 8.38 0.80 -6.35
CA CYS A 134 8.45 -0.02 -5.14
C CYS A 134 9.75 0.19 -4.35
N ILE A 135 10.88 0.27 -5.03
CA ILE A 135 12.20 0.36 -4.38
C ILE A 135 12.37 1.72 -3.71
N GLU A 136 12.07 2.80 -4.42
CA GLU A 136 12.19 4.17 -3.90
C GLU A 136 11.27 4.36 -2.68
N GLN A 137 10.08 3.79 -2.73
CA GLN A 137 9.15 3.89 -1.61
C GLN A 137 9.61 3.09 -0.39
N MET A 138 10.19 1.91 -0.58
CA MET A 138 10.78 1.15 0.52
C MET A 138 12.01 1.85 1.11
N GLU A 139 12.86 2.41 0.26
CA GLU A 139 14.01 3.20 0.73
C GLU A 139 13.52 4.37 1.60
N ARG A 140 12.55 5.15 1.14
CA ARG A 140 11.96 6.26 1.88
C ARG A 140 11.29 5.80 3.20
N LEU A 141 10.57 4.68 3.19
CA LEU A 141 9.99 4.10 4.40
C LEU A 141 11.07 3.82 5.46
N PHE A 142 12.17 3.18 5.05
CA PHE A 142 13.23 2.83 5.99
C PHE A 142 14.00 4.07 6.46
N ALA A 143 14.43 4.93 5.53
CA ALA A 143 15.27 6.08 5.84
C ALA A 143 14.53 7.20 6.60
N GLU A 144 13.28 7.49 6.23
CA GLU A 144 12.56 8.65 6.75
C GLU A 144 11.48 8.33 7.78
N ARG A 145 11.12 7.06 7.96
CA ARG A 145 10.06 6.66 8.89
C ARG A 145 10.53 5.66 9.94
N LEU A 146 11.22 4.59 9.56
CA LEU A 146 11.57 3.52 10.47
C LEU A 146 12.90 3.76 11.21
N TYR A 147 13.89 4.35 10.55
CA TYR A 147 15.24 4.54 11.10
C TYR A 147 15.66 6.00 11.00
N THR A 148 14.93 6.86 11.70
CA THR A 148 15.08 8.32 11.66
C THR A 148 16.14 8.87 12.63
N GLY A 149 16.77 8.02 13.44
CA GLY A 149 17.81 8.40 14.38
C GLY A 149 19.19 8.60 13.72
N GLU A 150 20.14 9.22 14.45
CA GLU A 150 21.50 9.38 13.99
C GLU A 150 22.15 8.03 13.66
N ASN A 151 22.89 7.96 12.56
CA ASN A 151 23.54 6.76 12.05
C ASN A 151 22.60 5.57 11.81
N SER A 152 21.41 5.84 11.30
CA SER A 152 20.34 4.85 11.07
C SER A 152 19.89 4.14 12.34
N ALA A 153 20.07 4.76 13.50
CA ALA A 153 19.52 4.25 14.75
C ALA A 153 17.99 4.38 14.79
N ALA A 154 17.38 3.58 15.63
CA ALA A 154 15.95 3.65 15.89
C ALA A 154 15.57 5.00 16.48
N GLY A 155 15.00 5.89 15.69
CA GLY A 155 14.34 7.13 16.15
C GLY A 155 12.87 6.91 16.47
N VAL A 156 12.15 8.00 16.75
CA VAL A 156 10.68 7.98 16.86
C VAL A 156 10.07 7.76 15.49
N VAL A 157 9.22 6.75 15.35
CA VAL A 157 8.50 6.48 14.10
C VAL A 157 7.38 7.51 13.95
N PRO A 158 7.39 8.36 12.91
CA PRO A 158 6.31 9.30 12.67
C PRO A 158 5.05 8.55 12.18
N VAL A 159 3.95 8.79 12.87
CA VAL A 159 2.64 8.19 12.56
C VAL A 159 1.55 9.25 12.56
N ASP A 160 0.44 8.96 11.89
CA ASP A 160 -0.77 9.79 11.95
C ASP A 160 -1.60 9.54 13.23
N SER A 161 -2.79 10.14 13.30
CA SER A 161 -3.71 9.99 14.45
C SER A 161 -4.23 8.56 14.65
N GLU A 162 -4.15 7.71 13.63
CA GLU A 162 -4.56 6.31 13.67
C GLU A 162 -3.37 5.36 13.89
N ASN A 163 -2.19 5.90 14.21
CA ASN A 163 -0.93 5.16 14.40
C ASN A 163 -0.44 4.46 13.13
N LEU A 164 -0.72 5.03 11.97
CA LEU A 164 -0.27 4.53 10.67
C LEU A 164 0.94 5.32 10.19
N ILE A 165 1.92 4.64 9.61
CA ILE A 165 3.01 5.28 8.87
C ILE A 165 2.47 5.68 7.50
N ARG A 166 2.55 6.95 7.14
CA ARG A 166 2.04 7.47 5.87
C ARG A 166 3.21 7.70 4.91
N VAL A 167 3.33 6.81 3.92
CA VAL A 167 4.22 6.97 2.76
C VAL A 167 3.43 7.09 1.45
N ASP A 168 2.11 7.19 1.55
CA ASP A 168 1.19 7.62 0.50
C ASP A 168 1.02 9.15 0.43
N ASP A 169 1.73 9.89 1.26
CA ASP A 169 1.65 11.35 1.42
C ASP A 169 1.86 12.13 0.12
N TRP A 170 2.70 11.63 -0.80
CA TRP A 170 2.90 12.26 -2.11
C TRP A 170 1.74 11.97 -3.07
N GLU A 171 1.18 10.76 -3.06
CA GLU A 171 -0.02 10.42 -3.82
C GLU A 171 -1.21 11.25 -3.37
N MET A 172 -1.36 11.42 -2.05
CA MET A 172 -2.54 12.05 -1.43
C MET A 172 -2.46 13.58 -1.38
N GLN A 173 -1.50 14.21 -2.08
CA GLN A 173 -1.49 15.67 -2.24
C GLN A 173 -2.73 16.14 -2.99
N ASP A 174 -3.35 17.22 -2.51
CA ASP A 174 -4.59 17.76 -3.08
C ASP A 174 -4.50 18.04 -4.58
N ASP A 175 -3.37 18.56 -5.03
CA ASP A 175 -3.13 18.90 -6.44
C ASP A 175 -2.88 17.66 -7.33
N ILE A 176 -2.38 16.55 -6.76
CA ILE A 176 -2.29 15.25 -7.43
C ILE A 176 -3.70 14.67 -7.59
N GLN A 177 -4.44 14.57 -6.49
CA GLN A 177 -5.76 13.95 -6.52
C GLN A 177 -6.75 14.75 -7.38
N ALA A 178 -6.74 16.08 -7.30
CA ALA A 178 -7.58 16.92 -8.13
C ALA A 178 -7.34 16.73 -9.63
N GLU A 179 -6.08 16.52 -10.05
CA GLU A 179 -5.77 16.26 -11.46
C GLU A 179 -6.20 14.83 -11.89
N VAL A 180 -6.00 13.83 -11.02
CA VAL A 180 -6.49 12.47 -11.27
C VAL A 180 -8.01 12.43 -11.37
N ASP A 181 -8.73 13.06 -10.44
CA ASP A 181 -10.20 13.13 -10.44
C ASP A 181 -10.76 13.83 -11.69
N LYS A 182 -10.07 14.83 -12.19
CA LYS A 182 -10.42 15.51 -13.44
C LYS A 182 -10.22 14.62 -14.66
N ILE A 183 -9.15 13.83 -14.71
CA ILE A 183 -8.81 12.97 -15.85
C ILE A 183 -9.68 11.70 -15.87
N MET A 184 -9.83 11.04 -14.72
CA MET A 184 -10.44 9.71 -14.60
C MET A 184 -11.77 9.55 -15.35
N PRO A 185 -12.77 10.45 -15.21
CA PRO A 185 -14.08 10.33 -15.89
C PRO A 185 -14.01 10.59 -17.41
N THR A 186 -12.91 11.13 -17.92
CA THR A 186 -12.76 11.49 -19.35
C THR A 186 -12.06 10.43 -20.16
N VAL A 187 -11.52 9.37 -19.54
CA VAL A 187 -10.77 8.34 -20.24
C VAL A 187 -11.70 7.46 -21.07
N THR A 188 -11.35 7.28 -22.32
CA THR A 188 -12.02 6.41 -23.30
C THR A 188 -11.00 5.51 -24.00
N ASN A 189 -11.44 4.53 -24.77
CA ASN A 189 -10.54 3.69 -25.55
C ASN A 189 -9.74 4.45 -26.62
N GLU A 190 -10.23 5.61 -27.07
CA GLU A 190 -9.57 6.44 -28.08
C GLU A 190 -8.44 7.28 -27.46
N ASN A 191 -8.59 7.73 -26.22
CA ASN A 191 -7.66 8.67 -25.57
C ASN A 191 -6.81 8.06 -24.44
N ILE A 192 -7.04 6.80 -24.06
CA ILE A 192 -6.35 6.14 -22.94
C ILE A 192 -4.82 6.22 -23.05
N LYS A 193 -4.27 6.08 -24.27
CA LYS A 193 -2.81 6.19 -24.50
C LYS A 193 -2.27 7.60 -24.27
N GLU A 194 -3.12 8.60 -24.45
CA GLU A 194 -2.75 10.00 -24.21
C GLU A 194 -2.86 10.37 -22.74
N LEU A 195 -3.90 9.90 -22.06
CA LEU A 195 -4.23 10.31 -20.68
C LEU A 195 -3.57 9.43 -19.61
N CYS A 196 -3.09 8.24 -19.96
CA CYS A 196 -2.53 7.25 -19.04
C CYS A 196 -1.06 6.95 -19.35
N ASP A 197 -0.28 6.58 -18.35
CA ASP A 197 1.07 6.03 -18.50
C ASP A 197 1.03 4.50 -18.56
N LEU A 198 0.53 3.97 -19.69
CA LEU A 198 0.37 2.53 -19.87
C LEU A 198 1.72 1.81 -19.96
N ASP A 199 2.71 2.43 -20.57
CA ASP A 199 4.04 1.83 -20.74
C ASP A 199 4.78 1.78 -19.40
N GLY A 200 4.73 2.84 -18.61
CA GLY A 200 5.27 2.84 -17.25
C GLY A 200 4.58 1.81 -16.35
N TYR A 201 3.26 1.68 -16.45
CA TYR A 201 2.53 0.66 -15.72
C TYR A 201 2.98 -0.77 -16.09
N LYS A 202 3.17 -1.04 -17.40
CA LYS A 202 3.65 -2.34 -17.88
C LYS A 202 5.08 -2.61 -17.44
N HIS A 203 5.95 -1.59 -17.57
CA HIS A 203 7.33 -1.68 -17.10
C HIS A 203 7.38 -2.06 -15.62
N ASP A 204 6.68 -1.35 -14.73
CA ASP A 204 6.65 -1.65 -13.31
C ASP A 204 6.10 -3.05 -13.03
N PHE A 205 5.07 -3.49 -13.78
CA PHE A 205 4.54 -4.85 -13.64
C PHE A 205 5.58 -5.92 -14.00
N TYR A 206 6.34 -5.73 -15.06
CA TYR A 206 7.41 -6.66 -15.45
C TYR A 206 8.59 -6.60 -14.47
N ALA A 207 8.99 -5.41 -14.04
CA ALA A 207 10.08 -5.21 -13.09
C ALA A 207 9.83 -5.91 -11.76
N THR A 208 8.58 -5.94 -11.24
CA THR A 208 8.24 -6.70 -10.03
C THR A 208 8.45 -8.21 -10.15
N ASN A 209 8.57 -8.71 -11.37
CA ASN A 209 8.83 -10.13 -11.66
C ASN A 209 10.28 -10.37 -12.17
N GLY A 210 11.15 -9.37 -12.09
CA GLY A 210 12.55 -9.46 -12.51
C GLY A 210 12.76 -9.36 -14.04
N PHE A 211 11.76 -8.90 -14.79
CA PHE A 211 11.85 -8.63 -16.21
C PHE A 211 11.94 -7.12 -16.46
N ASP A 212 12.47 -6.73 -17.62
CA ASP A 212 12.56 -5.32 -18.06
C ASP A 212 13.32 -4.42 -17.08
N VAL A 213 14.30 -4.98 -16.37
CA VAL A 213 15.26 -4.27 -15.53
C VAL A 213 16.58 -4.14 -16.26
N GLU A 214 17.13 -2.92 -16.28
CA GLU A 214 18.47 -2.68 -16.81
C GLU A 214 19.51 -3.33 -15.88
N GLY A 215 20.38 -4.17 -16.44
CA GLY A 215 21.43 -4.87 -15.75
C GLY A 215 22.74 -4.10 -15.65
#